data_810eeabb178be1ee8f1517db6a1af901
#
_entry.id   810eeabb178be1ee8f1517db6a1af901
#
_cell.length_a   1.000
_cell.length_b   1.000
_cell.length_c   1.000
_cell.angle_alpha   90.00
_cell.angle_beta   90.00
_cell.angle_gamma   90.00
#
_symmetry.space_group_name_H-M   'P 1'
#
loop_
_entity.id
_entity.type
_entity.pdbx_description
1 polymer ?
#
loop_
_entity_poly.entity_id
_entity_poly.type
_entity_poly.pdbx_seq_one_letter_code
_entity_poly.pdbx_strand_id
1 'polypeptide(L)'
;MNTDIKTYDMRGLQQAMKELGQPAFRAKQIYEWLWYKHVDSFDKMTNLSLALREELASKFSLTIPKLIDKQESFDGTRKYVLELSDGALVETVGIPADASRERLTVCFSTQVGCPMECVFCATGHEGFTRNLTIGEIVDQVYFVEEDFGRRISNVVGMGQGEPFLNYDNVLAALRIMNDKKGLNIGARRIAVSTCGMLDGIKQFSNEPEQFTLAVSLHSAIQPIRNEIMPHVARQSLKSLRSALERYIEKTNRRVTFEYLLIQDVNDTQEDLDALIKYCRGLLCHVNLLPMNDIEGSYFAATPQKTVKHWLDSLEKHHIEATLRSSRGSDIAGACGQLKNKQGSH
;
A
#
# COMPACT_ATOMS: atom_id res chain seq x y z
N MET A 1 23.96 -12.89 -10.07
CA MET A 1 22.56 -13.11 -10.52
C MET A 1 22.22 -12.04 -11.55
N ASN A 2 21.43 -12.38 -12.57
CA ASN A 2 20.97 -11.39 -13.53
C ASN A 2 19.94 -10.46 -12.88
N THR A 3 19.89 -9.20 -13.32
CA THR A 3 18.86 -8.25 -12.86
C THR A 3 17.47 -8.69 -13.34
N ASP A 4 16.45 -8.64 -12.48
CA ASP A 4 15.09 -8.93 -12.91
C ASP A 4 14.57 -7.81 -13.83
N ILE A 5 14.06 -8.18 -15.00
CA ILE A 5 13.57 -7.23 -15.99
C ILE A 5 12.37 -6.42 -15.49
N LYS A 6 11.62 -6.95 -14.51
CA LYS A 6 10.50 -6.25 -13.87
C LYS A 6 10.92 -5.17 -12.87
N THR A 7 12.22 -4.97 -12.64
CA THR A 7 12.72 -3.81 -11.88
C THR A 7 12.71 -2.52 -12.71
N TYR A 8 12.53 -2.60 -14.02
CA TYR A 8 12.53 -1.46 -14.91
C TYR A 8 11.12 -0.93 -15.18
N ASP A 9 10.99 0.39 -15.10
CA ASP A 9 9.86 1.11 -15.70
C ASP A 9 10.02 1.19 -17.23
N MET A 10 9.10 1.89 -17.91
CA MET A 10 9.18 2.06 -19.37
C MET A 10 10.49 2.71 -19.83
N ARG A 11 11.03 3.67 -19.07
CA ARG A 11 12.31 4.34 -19.41
C ARG A 11 13.49 3.39 -19.24
N GLY A 12 13.50 2.63 -18.14
CA GLY A 12 14.50 1.60 -17.90
C GLY A 12 14.49 0.53 -18.99
N LEU A 13 13.31 0.05 -19.41
CA LEU A 13 13.19 -0.89 -20.53
C LEU A 13 13.69 -0.30 -21.86
N GLN A 14 13.42 0.97 -22.14
CA GLN A 14 13.94 1.64 -23.34
C GLN A 14 15.46 1.72 -23.33
N GLN A 15 16.05 2.04 -22.19
CA GLN A 15 17.48 2.08 -22.02
C GLN A 15 18.11 0.68 -22.18
N ALA A 16 17.54 -0.33 -21.54
CA ALA A 16 17.96 -1.73 -21.68
C ALA A 16 17.93 -2.20 -23.15
N MET A 17 16.89 -1.87 -23.88
CA MET A 17 16.79 -2.21 -25.31
C MET A 17 17.86 -1.49 -26.14
N LYS A 18 18.15 -0.22 -25.85
CA LYS A 18 19.21 0.52 -26.50
C LYS A 18 20.58 -0.12 -26.30
N GLU A 19 20.87 -0.58 -25.07
CA GLU A 19 22.12 -1.28 -24.72
C GLU A 19 22.27 -2.62 -25.42
N LEU A 20 21.16 -3.29 -25.75
CA LEU A 20 21.11 -4.50 -26.57
C LEU A 20 21.09 -4.19 -28.10
N GLY A 21 21.26 -2.94 -28.52
CA GLY A 21 21.18 -2.56 -29.94
C GLY A 21 19.79 -2.73 -30.56
N GLN A 22 18.74 -2.82 -29.73
CA GLN A 22 17.38 -3.05 -30.18
C GLN A 22 16.61 -1.73 -30.36
N PRO A 23 15.69 -1.66 -31.33
CA PRO A 23 14.82 -0.50 -31.52
C PRO A 23 13.95 -0.20 -30.27
N ALA A 24 13.72 1.08 -29.97
CA ALA A 24 12.95 1.52 -28.80
C ALA A 24 11.53 0.96 -28.69
N PHE A 25 10.88 0.59 -29.81
CA PHE A 25 9.55 -0.01 -29.78
C PHE A 25 9.52 -1.41 -29.14
N ARG A 26 10.67 -2.10 -29.06
CA ARG A 26 10.79 -3.41 -28.40
C ARG A 26 10.50 -3.28 -26.90
N ALA A 27 10.88 -2.17 -26.26
CA ALA A 27 10.53 -1.90 -24.87
C ALA A 27 9.02 -1.92 -24.63
N LYS A 28 8.23 -1.36 -25.57
CA LYS A 28 6.76 -1.39 -25.48
C LYS A 28 6.19 -2.81 -25.61
N GLN A 29 6.77 -3.63 -26.49
CA GLN A 29 6.36 -5.01 -26.63
C GLN A 29 6.66 -5.81 -25.37
N ILE A 30 7.87 -5.66 -24.79
CA ILE A 30 8.26 -6.31 -23.53
C ILE A 30 7.34 -5.84 -22.40
N TYR A 31 7.10 -4.54 -22.30
CA TYR A 31 6.18 -3.96 -21.29
C TYR A 31 4.78 -4.59 -21.35
N GLU A 32 4.22 -4.76 -22.57
CA GLU A 32 2.91 -5.42 -22.75
C GLU A 32 2.94 -6.90 -22.31
N TRP A 33 4.03 -7.61 -22.57
CA TRP A 33 4.19 -8.99 -22.12
C TRP A 33 4.30 -9.10 -20.60
N LEU A 34 5.07 -8.20 -19.97
CA LEU A 34 5.25 -8.21 -18.52
C LEU A 34 3.96 -7.84 -17.79
N TRP A 35 3.29 -6.75 -18.23
CA TRP A 35 2.25 -6.09 -17.42
C TRP A 35 0.82 -6.24 -17.94
N TYR A 36 0.61 -6.54 -19.19
CA TYR A 36 -0.74 -6.81 -19.71
C TYR A 36 -1.02 -8.31 -19.80
N LYS A 37 -0.02 -9.09 -20.19
CA LYS A 37 -0.16 -10.55 -20.34
C LYS A 37 0.40 -11.33 -19.16
N HIS A 38 1.14 -10.68 -18.29
CA HIS A 38 1.73 -11.23 -17.06
C HIS A 38 2.43 -12.58 -17.29
N VAL A 39 3.36 -12.62 -18.26
CA VAL A 39 4.10 -13.84 -18.57
C VAL A 39 5.19 -14.13 -17.54
N ASP A 40 5.48 -15.41 -17.36
CA ASP A 40 6.48 -15.94 -16.42
C ASP A 40 7.81 -16.33 -17.09
N SER A 41 7.89 -16.20 -18.43
CA SER A 41 9.11 -16.51 -19.18
C SER A 41 9.22 -15.70 -20.48
N PHE A 42 10.47 -15.46 -20.90
CA PHE A 42 10.74 -14.78 -22.17
C PHE A 42 10.26 -15.58 -23.39
N ASP A 43 10.19 -16.92 -23.29
CA ASP A 43 9.74 -17.78 -24.38
C ASP A 43 8.28 -17.52 -24.78
N LYS A 44 7.46 -17.07 -23.83
CA LYS A 44 6.06 -16.70 -24.07
C LYS A 44 5.91 -15.40 -24.87
N MET A 45 6.98 -14.59 -25.03
CA MET A 45 6.94 -13.31 -25.75
C MET A 45 7.00 -13.50 -27.27
N THR A 46 6.00 -14.15 -27.84
CA THR A 46 6.01 -14.71 -29.20
C THR A 46 6.11 -13.69 -30.33
N ASN A 47 5.85 -12.40 -30.11
CA ASN A 47 6.06 -11.34 -31.10
C ASN A 47 7.50 -10.76 -31.09
N LEU A 48 8.38 -11.30 -30.24
CA LEU A 48 9.81 -11.07 -30.27
C LEU A 48 10.50 -12.21 -31.03
N SER A 49 11.59 -11.92 -31.75
CA SER A 49 12.39 -12.96 -32.40
C SER A 49 12.98 -13.93 -31.38
N LEU A 50 13.22 -15.18 -31.79
CA LEU A 50 13.82 -16.19 -30.93
C LEU A 50 15.17 -15.68 -30.38
N ALA A 51 16.04 -15.13 -31.24
CA ALA A 51 17.33 -14.57 -30.84
C ALA A 51 17.20 -13.50 -29.76
N LEU A 52 16.21 -12.59 -29.86
CA LEU A 52 16.01 -11.58 -28.82
C LEU A 52 15.50 -12.19 -27.50
N ARG A 53 14.65 -13.20 -27.55
CA ARG A 53 14.18 -13.90 -26.35
C ARG A 53 15.33 -14.62 -25.62
N GLU A 54 16.20 -15.28 -26.37
CA GLU A 54 17.40 -15.93 -25.85
C GLU A 54 18.40 -14.89 -25.28
N GLU A 55 18.59 -13.76 -25.98
CA GLU A 55 19.41 -12.67 -25.48
C GLU A 55 18.87 -12.08 -24.17
N LEU A 56 17.55 -11.83 -24.09
CA LEU A 56 16.89 -11.36 -22.86
C LEU A 56 17.09 -12.36 -21.71
N ALA A 57 16.87 -13.66 -21.95
CA ALA A 57 17.07 -14.72 -20.95
C ALA A 57 18.52 -14.83 -20.48
N SER A 58 19.50 -14.50 -21.32
CA SER A 58 20.92 -14.51 -20.95
C SER A 58 21.32 -13.30 -20.07
N LYS A 59 20.64 -12.16 -20.23
CA LYS A 59 20.98 -10.88 -19.57
C LYS A 59 20.12 -10.57 -18.35
N PHE A 60 18.86 -11.01 -18.35
CA PHE A 60 17.88 -10.71 -17.34
C PHE A 60 17.28 -11.98 -16.75
N SER A 61 16.81 -11.88 -15.51
CA SER A 61 15.84 -12.81 -14.96
C SER A 61 14.42 -12.27 -15.14
N LEU A 62 13.44 -13.15 -15.06
CA LEU A 62 12.04 -12.84 -14.96
C LEU A 62 11.47 -13.71 -13.85
N THR A 63 11.23 -13.11 -12.69
CA THR A 63 10.82 -13.83 -11.50
C THR A 63 9.37 -13.55 -11.16
N ILE A 64 8.70 -14.55 -10.60
CA ILE A 64 7.35 -14.43 -10.03
C ILE A 64 7.42 -14.92 -8.59
N PRO A 65 6.84 -14.18 -7.62
CA PRO A 65 6.77 -14.63 -6.23
C PRO A 65 6.07 -15.99 -6.12
N LYS A 66 6.55 -16.81 -5.20
CA LYS A 66 6.00 -18.14 -4.94
C LYS A 66 5.06 -18.11 -3.75
N LEU A 67 3.87 -18.69 -3.88
CA LEU A 67 2.94 -18.86 -2.76
C LEU A 67 3.52 -19.84 -1.74
N ILE A 68 3.66 -19.40 -0.49
CA ILE A 68 4.08 -20.21 0.64
C ILE A 68 2.90 -20.58 1.53
N ASP A 69 2.02 -19.62 1.81
CA ASP A 69 0.84 -19.82 2.64
C ASP A 69 -0.34 -18.98 2.15
N LYS A 70 -1.54 -19.50 2.36
CA LYS A 70 -2.80 -18.82 2.06
C LYS A 70 -3.81 -19.10 3.17
N GLN A 71 -4.35 -18.04 3.72
CA GLN A 71 -5.41 -18.11 4.73
C GLN A 71 -6.67 -17.42 4.21
N GLU A 72 -7.84 -17.99 4.51
CA GLU A 72 -9.13 -17.44 4.10
C GLU A 72 -10.01 -17.19 5.33
N SER A 73 -10.46 -15.95 5.46
CA SER A 73 -11.36 -15.47 6.52
C SER A 73 -12.80 -15.85 6.23
N PHE A 74 -13.63 -15.89 7.28
CA PHE A 74 -15.10 -16.08 7.18
C PHE A 74 -15.78 -14.99 6.34
N ASP A 75 -15.18 -13.80 6.23
CA ASP A 75 -15.70 -12.70 5.41
C ASP A 75 -15.22 -12.75 3.94
N GLY A 76 -14.52 -13.83 3.56
CA GLY A 76 -13.95 -14.06 2.24
C GLY A 76 -12.65 -13.31 1.95
N THR A 77 -12.10 -12.58 2.92
CA THR A 77 -10.77 -11.99 2.81
C THR A 77 -9.71 -13.09 2.75
N ARG A 78 -8.73 -12.95 1.86
CA ARG A 78 -7.63 -13.90 1.73
C ARG A 78 -6.30 -13.20 1.97
N LYS A 79 -5.51 -13.77 2.88
CA LYS A 79 -4.13 -13.36 3.11
C LYS A 79 -3.18 -14.36 2.47
N TYR A 80 -2.14 -13.85 1.84
CA TYR A 80 -1.11 -14.64 1.14
C TYR A 80 0.26 -14.29 1.68
N VAL A 81 1.08 -15.32 1.90
CA VAL A 81 2.51 -15.19 2.16
C VAL A 81 3.25 -15.59 0.89
N LEU A 82 3.97 -14.66 0.31
CA LEU A 82 4.71 -14.82 -0.93
C LEU A 82 6.21 -14.82 -0.67
N GLU A 83 6.93 -15.82 -1.21
CA GLU A 83 8.39 -15.87 -1.20
C GLU A 83 8.94 -15.18 -2.45
N LEU A 84 9.82 -14.24 -2.23
CA LEU A 84 10.51 -13.48 -3.27
C LEU A 84 11.76 -14.25 -3.75
N SER A 85 12.39 -13.80 -4.83
CA SER A 85 13.51 -14.50 -5.47
C SER A 85 14.77 -14.64 -4.59
N ASP A 86 14.89 -13.83 -3.56
CA ASP A 86 15.98 -13.86 -2.57
C ASP A 86 15.61 -14.63 -1.28
N GLY A 87 14.43 -15.26 -1.24
CA GLY A 87 13.92 -15.98 -0.09
C GLY A 87 13.21 -15.11 0.96
N ALA A 88 13.15 -13.78 0.75
CA ALA A 88 12.39 -12.90 1.64
C ALA A 88 10.89 -13.17 1.50
N LEU A 89 10.15 -13.02 2.61
CA LEU A 89 8.71 -13.19 2.63
C LEU A 89 8.01 -11.83 2.63
N VAL A 90 6.87 -11.77 1.97
CA VAL A 90 5.99 -10.59 1.97
C VAL A 90 4.53 -11.04 2.03
N GLU A 91 3.70 -10.29 2.76
CA GLU A 91 2.27 -10.55 2.84
C GLU A 91 1.46 -9.57 1.98
N THR A 92 0.40 -10.08 1.37
CA THR A 92 -0.61 -9.29 0.65
C THR A 92 -2.00 -9.81 0.97
N VAL A 93 -3.01 -8.94 0.85
CA VAL A 93 -4.39 -9.30 1.23
C VAL A 93 -5.37 -8.94 0.12
N GLY A 94 -6.16 -9.93 -0.30
CA GLY A 94 -7.30 -9.75 -1.18
C GLY A 94 -8.59 -9.58 -0.37
N ILE A 95 -9.26 -8.43 -0.51
CA ILE A 95 -10.43 -8.04 0.29
C ILE A 95 -11.63 -7.91 -0.64
N PRO A 96 -12.53 -8.91 -0.68
CA PRO A 96 -13.76 -8.81 -1.44
C PRO A 96 -14.73 -7.84 -0.76
N ALA A 97 -15.53 -7.11 -1.53
CA ALA A 97 -16.69 -6.41 -0.97
C ALA A 97 -17.79 -7.42 -0.61
N ASP A 98 -18.78 -6.93 0.14
CA ASP A 98 -19.97 -7.73 0.45
C ASP A 98 -20.62 -8.28 -0.83
N ALA A 99 -21.30 -9.42 -0.73
CA ALA A 99 -21.83 -10.22 -1.84
C ALA A 99 -22.66 -9.43 -2.89
N SER A 100 -23.14 -8.24 -2.54
CA SER A 100 -23.91 -7.35 -3.44
C SER A 100 -23.02 -6.47 -4.37
N ARG A 101 -21.71 -6.47 -4.19
CA ARG A 101 -20.76 -5.61 -4.95
C ARG A 101 -19.60 -6.44 -5.49
N GLU A 102 -19.44 -6.46 -6.80
CA GLU A 102 -18.31 -7.14 -7.50
C GLU A 102 -16.93 -6.50 -7.23
N ARG A 103 -16.76 -5.74 -6.15
CA ARG A 103 -15.52 -5.05 -5.86
C ARG A 103 -14.53 -5.96 -5.14
N LEU A 104 -13.31 -6.04 -5.67
CA LEU A 104 -12.17 -6.68 -5.04
C LEU A 104 -11.07 -5.65 -4.82
N THR A 105 -10.59 -5.51 -3.59
CA THR A 105 -9.49 -4.61 -3.22
C THR A 105 -8.27 -5.44 -2.86
N VAL A 106 -7.10 -5.03 -3.34
CA VAL A 106 -5.82 -5.60 -2.89
C VAL A 106 -5.10 -4.62 -1.96
N CYS A 107 -4.72 -5.11 -0.79
CA CYS A 107 -3.81 -4.43 0.12
C CYS A 107 -2.40 -4.99 -0.15
N PHE A 108 -1.55 -4.20 -0.82
CA PHE A 108 -0.20 -4.62 -1.19
C PHE A 108 0.85 -4.02 -0.27
N SER A 109 1.96 -4.73 -0.13
CA SER A 109 3.15 -4.35 0.63
C SER A 109 4.16 -3.62 -0.27
N THR A 110 5.00 -2.76 0.32
CA THR A 110 5.98 -1.93 -0.39
C THR A 110 7.42 -2.18 0.06
N GLN A 111 7.59 -2.88 1.17
CA GLN A 111 8.88 -3.23 1.76
C GLN A 111 8.81 -4.62 2.37
N VAL A 112 9.94 -5.27 2.54
CA VAL A 112 10.09 -6.43 3.42
C VAL A 112 10.33 -5.88 4.82
N GLY A 113 9.32 -6.02 5.70
CA GLY A 113 9.28 -5.33 6.99
C GLY A 113 8.97 -3.84 6.87
N CYS A 114 9.22 -3.07 7.93
CA CYS A 114 8.93 -1.63 7.97
C CYS A 114 9.88 -0.90 8.93
N PRO A 115 10.53 0.22 8.50
CA PRO A 115 11.44 0.96 9.37
C PRO A 115 10.72 1.94 10.31
N MET A 116 9.38 2.00 10.32
CA MET A 116 8.63 3.02 11.06
C MET A 116 8.37 2.66 12.52
N GLU A 117 8.50 1.39 12.89
CA GLU A 117 8.41 0.87 14.28
C GLU A 117 7.16 1.36 15.04
N CYS A 118 6.03 1.52 14.35
CA CYS A 118 4.77 1.89 15.01
C CYS A 118 4.38 0.82 16.04
N VAL A 119 4.15 1.22 17.28
CA VAL A 119 3.93 0.29 18.39
C VAL A 119 2.65 -0.53 18.30
N PHE A 120 1.71 -0.09 17.46
CA PHE A 120 0.44 -0.75 17.19
C PHE A 120 0.46 -1.61 15.92
N CYS A 121 1.63 -1.88 15.32
CA CYS A 121 1.75 -2.57 14.04
C CYS A 121 2.70 -3.75 14.14
N ALA A 122 2.24 -4.97 13.84
CA ALA A 122 3.05 -6.18 13.89
C ALA A 122 4.27 -6.09 12.95
N THR A 123 4.09 -5.55 11.73
CA THR A 123 5.21 -5.32 10.79
C THR A 123 6.28 -4.38 11.36
N GLY A 124 5.88 -3.38 12.17
CA GLY A 124 6.82 -2.45 12.80
C GLY A 124 7.76 -3.14 13.80
N HIS A 125 7.33 -4.24 14.41
CA HIS A 125 8.13 -5.01 15.36
C HIS A 125 9.12 -5.96 14.68
N GLU A 126 8.97 -6.24 13.39
CA GLU A 126 9.88 -7.13 12.62
C GLU A 126 11.13 -6.41 12.10
N GLY A 127 11.12 -5.08 12.13
CA GLY A 127 12.18 -4.27 11.54
C GLY A 127 12.08 -4.16 10.01
N PHE A 128 13.14 -3.67 9.38
CA PHE A 128 13.24 -3.41 7.95
C PHE A 128 14.38 -4.20 7.32
N THR A 129 14.10 -4.87 6.22
CA THR A 129 15.10 -5.60 5.44
C THR A 129 15.47 -4.83 4.17
N ARG A 130 14.49 -4.60 3.27
CA ARG A 130 14.70 -3.89 2.01
C ARG A 130 13.41 -3.36 1.38
N ASN A 131 13.58 -2.46 0.43
CA ASN A 131 12.50 -2.05 -0.45
C ASN A 131 12.10 -3.17 -1.40
N LEU A 132 10.81 -3.24 -1.75
CA LEU A 132 10.33 -4.07 -2.85
C LEU A 132 10.61 -3.38 -4.18
N THR A 133 10.89 -4.19 -5.20
CA THR A 133 11.04 -3.73 -6.59
C THR A 133 9.66 -3.47 -7.22
N ILE A 134 9.65 -2.84 -8.39
CA ILE A 134 8.43 -2.59 -9.18
C ILE A 134 7.67 -3.90 -9.41
N GLY A 135 8.38 -4.95 -9.86
CA GLY A 135 7.81 -6.26 -10.14
C GLY A 135 7.19 -6.90 -8.90
N GLU A 136 7.93 -6.92 -7.79
CA GLU A 136 7.46 -7.51 -6.54
C GLU A 136 6.21 -6.81 -5.98
N ILE A 137 6.04 -5.50 -6.21
CA ILE A 137 4.84 -4.75 -5.82
C ILE A 137 3.66 -5.13 -6.74
N VAL A 138 3.85 -5.14 -8.05
CA VAL A 138 2.77 -5.38 -9.02
C VAL A 138 2.33 -6.85 -9.02
N ASP A 139 3.26 -7.79 -8.87
CA ASP A 139 2.96 -9.22 -8.84
C ASP A 139 2.03 -9.63 -7.69
N GLN A 140 2.08 -8.94 -6.54
CA GLN A 140 1.12 -9.16 -5.45
C GLN A 140 -0.32 -8.95 -5.94
N VAL A 141 -0.55 -7.94 -6.78
CA VAL A 141 -1.88 -7.61 -7.30
C VAL A 141 -2.34 -8.65 -8.32
N TYR A 142 -1.45 -9.07 -9.22
CA TYR A 142 -1.75 -10.13 -10.18
C TYR A 142 -2.04 -11.46 -9.48
N PHE A 143 -1.26 -11.79 -8.45
CA PHE A 143 -1.46 -13.01 -7.69
C PHE A 143 -2.86 -13.08 -7.08
N VAL A 144 -3.33 -11.99 -6.48
CA VAL A 144 -4.68 -11.92 -5.90
C VAL A 144 -5.75 -11.97 -6.99
N GLU A 145 -5.54 -11.31 -8.13
CA GLU A 145 -6.46 -11.34 -9.28
C GLU A 145 -6.66 -12.76 -9.79
N GLU A 146 -5.57 -13.50 -9.96
CA GLU A 146 -5.59 -14.88 -10.44
C GLU A 146 -6.28 -15.82 -9.44
N ASP A 147 -5.95 -15.73 -8.14
CA ASP A 147 -6.53 -16.59 -7.11
C ASP A 147 -8.04 -16.37 -6.92
N PHE A 148 -8.51 -15.12 -7.05
CA PHE A 148 -9.94 -14.83 -7.01
C PHE A 148 -10.66 -15.09 -8.34
N GLY A 149 -9.94 -15.24 -9.44
CA GLY A 149 -10.51 -15.41 -10.79
C GLY A 149 -11.36 -14.23 -11.24
N ARG A 150 -11.13 -13.04 -10.70
CA ARG A 150 -11.87 -11.83 -11.03
C ARG A 150 -11.00 -10.58 -10.94
N ARG A 151 -11.33 -9.60 -11.78
CA ARG A 151 -10.60 -8.35 -11.92
C ARG A 151 -10.54 -7.54 -10.61
N ILE A 152 -9.36 -7.00 -10.34
CA ILE A 152 -9.14 -6.05 -9.23
C ILE A 152 -9.79 -4.71 -9.57
N SER A 153 -10.55 -4.19 -8.63
CA SER A 153 -11.20 -2.88 -8.77
C SER A 153 -10.49 -1.76 -8.02
N ASN A 154 -9.83 -2.06 -6.91
CA ASN A 154 -9.13 -1.10 -6.06
C ASN A 154 -7.82 -1.68 -5.56
N VAL A 155 -6.83 -0.83 -5.33
CA VAL A 155 -5.59 -1.21 -4.65
C VAL A 155 -5.22 -0.18 -3.59
N VAL A 156 -4.68 -0.66 -2.48
CA VAL A 156 -4.24 0.18 -1.36
C VAL A 156 -2.84 -0.22 -0.92
N GLY A 157 -1.88 0.71 -0.96
CA GLY A 157 -0.54 0.54 -0.41
C GLY A 157 -0.56 0.76 1.10
N MET A 158 -1.14 -0.21 1.81
CA MET A 158 -1.34 -0.20 3.26
C MET A 158 -0.89 -1.53 3.91
N GLY A 159 -0.18 -2.37 3.17
CA GLY A 159 0.47 -3.57 3.67
C GLY A 159 1.75 -3.23 4.43
N GLN A 160 2.76 -4.07 4.31
CA GLN A 160 4.05 -3.88 4.96
C GLN A 160 4.85 -2.74 4.31
N GLY A 161 5.46 -1.87 5.16
CA GLY A 161 6.36 -0.81 4.73
C GLY A 161 5.75 0.59 4.70
N GLU A 162 6.65 1.58 4.62
CA GLU A 162 6.32 2.98 4.37
C GLU A 162 6.52 3.28 2.87
N PRO A 163 5.45 3.49 2.10
CA PRO A 163 5.55 3.65 0.65
C PRO A 163 6.47 4.78 0.20
N PHE A 164 6.50 5.88 0.96
CA PHE A 164 7.31 7.05 0.57
C PHE A 164 8.80 6.91 0.90
N LEU A 165 9.20 5.85 1.61
CA LEU A 165 10.62 5.45 1.71
C LEU A 165 11.05 4.54 0.55
N ASN A 166 10.09 4.07 -0.26
CA ASN A 166 10.32 3.35 -1.52
C ASN A 166 9.66 4.07 -2.70
N TYR A 167 9.74 5.39 -2.71
CA TYR A 167 8.91 6.27 -3.55
C TYR A 167 8.93 5.91 -5.04
N ASP A 168 10.12 5.78 -5.63
CA ASP A 168 10.27 5.60 -7.07
C ASP A 168 9.67 4.26 -7.54
N ASN A 169 9.96 3.16 -6.84
CA ASN A 169 9.41 1.85 -7.17
C ASN A 169 7.88 1.82 -6.96
N VAL A 170 7.40 2.40 -5.87
CA VAL A 170 5.96 2.49 -5.59
C VAL A 170 5.26 3.29 -6.68
N LEU A 171 5.75 4.50 -7.01
CA LEU A 171 5.13 5.33 -8.04
C LEU A 171 5.12 4.63 -9.42
N ALA A 172 6.22 3.97 -9.80
CA ALA A 172 6.28 3.20 -11.03
C ALA A 172 5.26 2.04 -11.04
N ALA A 173 5.13 1.31 -9.91
CA ALA A 173 4.14 0.26 -9.75
C ALA A 173 2.70 0.81 -9.85
N LEU A 174 2.38 1.94 -9.20
CA LEU A 174 1.06 2.57 -9.30
C LEU A 174 0.73 2.97 -10.75
N ARG A 175 1.71 3.45 -11.50
CA ARG A 175 1.55 3.79 -12.92
C ARG A 175 1.26 2.57 -13.78
N ILE A 176 1.93 1.45 -13.52
CA ILE A 176 1.64 0.16 -14.19
C ILE A 176 0.22 -0.30 -13.84
N MET A 177 -0.19 -0.23 -12.57
CA MET A 177 -1.54 -0.59 -12.16
C MET A 177 -2.61 0.31 -12.80
N ASN A 178 -2.29 1.59 -13.07
CA ASN A 178 -3.20 2.54 -13.71
C ASN A 178 -3.20 2.45 -15.24
N ASP A 179 -2.11 2.01 -15.86
CA ASP A 179 -1.96 1.97 -17.32
C ASP A 179 -2.99 1.03 -17.96
N LYS A 180 -3.55 1.46 -19.11
CA LYS A 180 -4.46 0.63 -19.94
C LYS A 180 -3.78 -0.64 -20.47
N LYS A 181 -2.45 -0.61 -20.60
CA LYS A 181 -1.59 -1.74 -20.98
C LYS A 181 -0.95 -2.43 -19.77
N GLY A 182 -1.50 -2.22 -18.60
CA GLY A 182 -1.23 -2.89 -17.35
C GLY A 182 -2.55 -3.40 -16.77
N LEU A 183 -2.76 -3.19 -15.46
CA LEU A 183 -3.98 -3.62 -14.77
C LEU A 183 -5.22 -2.73 -15.04
N ASN A 184 -5.03 -1.54 -15.64
CA ASN A 184 -6.10 -0.60 -16.00
C ASN A 184 -7.05 -0.28 -14.82
N ILE A 185 -6.49 -0.05 -13.63
CA ILE A 185 -7.22 0.37 -12.44
C ILE A 185 -7.30 1.90 -12.47
N GLY A 186 -8.49 2.47 -12.30
CA GLY A 186 -8.68 3.92 -12.33
C GLY A 186 -7.89 4.63 -11.21
N ALA A 187 -7.19 5.74 -11.50
CA ALA A 187 -6.28 6.39 -10.57
C ALA A 187 -6.90 6.69 -9.19
N ARG A 188 -8.16 7.11 -9.12
CA ARG A 188 -8.90 7.37 -7.86
C ARG A 188 -9.20 6.11 -7.04
N ARG A 189 -8.97 4.93 -7.61
CA ARG A 189 -9.12 3.62 -6.96
C ARG A 189 -7.79 3.05 -6.49
N ILE A 190 -6.72 3.81 -6.65
CA ILE A 190 -5.36 3.51 -6.21
C ILE A 190 -5.06 4.47 -5.06
N ALA A 191 -4.88 3.92 -3.85
CA ALA A 191 -4.56 4.69 -2.66
C ALA A 191 -3.20 4.31 -2.10
N VAL A 192 -2.47 5.29 -1.60
CA VAL A 192 -1.21 5.10 -0.88
C VAL A 192 -1.34 5.75 0.48
N SER A 193 -0.96 5.02 1.53
CA SER A 193 -0.91 5.54 2.91
C SER A 193 0.53 5.77 3.34
N THR A 194 0.79 6.90 3.97
CA THR A 194 2.10 7.25 4.53
C THR A 194 1.99 7.62 6.00
N CYS A 195 3.02 7.35 6.76
CA CYS A 195 3.18 7.87 8.13
C CYS A 195 3.38 9.40 8.17
N GLY A 196 3.33 10.07 7.02
CA GLY A 196 3.46 11.52 6.91
C GLY A 196 4.85 11.98 6.50
N MET A 197 5.56 11.22 5.67
CA MET A 197 6.88 11.58 5.13
C MET A 197 6.78 12.84 4.28
N LEU A 198 7.28 13.98 4.82
CA LEU A 198 7.05 15.31 4.22
C LEU A 198 7.58 15.45 2.81
N ASP A 199 8.77 14.92 2.53
CA ASP A 199 9.39 14.95 1.20
C ASP A 199 8.58 14.12 0.20
N GLY A 200 8.10 12.94 0.62
CA GLY A 200 7.24 12.10 -0.19
C GLY A 200 5.90 12.77 -0.52
N ILE A 201 5.26 13.41 0.46
CA ILE A 201 4.02 14.19 0.23
C ILE A 201 4.27 15.32 -0.79
N LYS A 202 5.40 16.05 -0.65
CA LYS A 202 5.79 17.11 -1.58
C LYS A 202 6.02 16.56 -2.99
N GLN A 203 6.73 15.44 -3.14
CA GLN A 203 6.94 14.79 -4.44
C GLN A 203 5.61 14.33 -5.02
N PHE A 204 4.76 13.66 -4.24
CA PHE A 204 3.46 13.14 -4.68
C PHE A 204 2.48 14.24 -5.11
N SER A 205 2.64 15.47 -4.59
CA SER A 205 1.88 16.64 -5.04
C SER A 205 2.25 17.10 -6.46
N ASN A 206 3.40 16.67 -7.00
CA ASN A 206 3.84 17.01 -8.36
C ASN A 206 3.35 16.01 -9.40
N GLU A 207 2.84 14.85 -8.97
CA GLU A 207 2.44 13.79 -9.89
C GLU A 207 1.10 14.13 -10.56
N PRO A 208 0.98 13.93 -11.89
CA PRO A 208 -0.23 14.29 -12.64
C PRO A 208 -1.40 13.35 -12.38
N GLU A 209 -1.13 12.11 -11.95
CA GLU A 209 -2.15 11.10 -11.73
C GLU A 209 -2.98 11.43 -10.47
N GLN A 210 -4.27 11.10 -10.50
CA GLN A 210 -5.19 11.36 -9.38
C GLN A 210 -5.22 10.20 -8.37
N PHE A 211 -4.05 9.69 -7.98
CA PHE A 211 -3.95 8.71 -6.90
C PHE A 211 -4.41 9.31 -5.58
N THR A 212 -5.00 8.49 -4.72
CA THR A 212 -5.51 8.92 -3.42
C THR A 212 -4.37 8.91 -2.39
N LEU A 213 -4.20 10.02 -1.67
CA LEU A 213 -3.28 10.11 -0.54
C LEU A 213 -4.03 9.84 0.76
N ALA A 214 -3.59 8.84 1.51
CA ALA A 214 -3.95 8.61 2.89
C ALA A 214 -2.76 8.93 3.81
N VAL A 215 -3.04 9.40 5.01
CA VAL A 215 -2.02 9.71 6.03
C VAL A 215 -2.39 9.02 7.32
N SER A 216 -1.50 8.17 7.79
CA SER A 216 -1.56 7.55 9.11
C SER A 216 -1.30 8.63 10.17
N LEU A 217 -2.39 9.27 10.64
CA LEU A 217 -2.32 10.36 11.62
C LEU A 217 -2.25 9.78 13.03
N HIS A 218 -3.21 8.94 13.39
CA HIS A 218 -3.40 8.18 14.64
C HIS A 218 -3.40 9.00 15.94
N SER A 219 -2.91 10.23 15.94
CA SER A 219 -3.13 11.25 16.96
C SER A 219 -2.89 12.65 16.41
N ALA A 220 -3.70 13.61 16.85
CA ALA A 220 -3.52 15.04 16.60
C ALA A 220 -2.83 15.75 17.78
N ILE A 221 -2.37 14.98 18.76
CA ILE A 221 -1.58 15.44 19.93
C ILE A 221 -0.15 14.96 19.75
N GLN A 222 0.80 15.90 19.61
CA GLN A 222 2.18 15.58 19.22
C GLN A 222 2.88 14.57 20.17
N PRO A 223 2.83 14.69 21.51
CA PRO A 223 3.43 13.70 22.40
C PRO A 223 2.90 12.29 22.20
N ILE A 224 1.57 12.12 22.10
CA ILE A 224 0.93 10.82 21.89
C ILE A 224 1.35 10.24 20.54
N ARG A 225 1.34 11.05 19.47
CA ARG A 225 1.77 10.60 18.16
C ARG A 225 3.23 10.14 18.14
N ASN A 226 4.11 10.84 18.86
CA ASN A 226 5.52 10.49 18.98
C ASN A 226 5.72 9.15 19.71
N GLU A 227 4.89 8.87 20.70
CA GLU A 227 4.92 7.62 21.46
C GLU A 227 4.47 6.43 20.62
N ILE A 228 3.34 6.56 19.90
CA ILE A 228 2.80 5.46 19.10
C ILE A 228 3.46 5.31 17.73
N MET A 229 4.16 6.34 17.23
CA MET A 229 4.87 6.37 15.95
C MET A 229 6.26 6.99 16.11
N PRO A 230 7.23 6.30 16.72
CA PRO A 230 8.50 6.90 17.15
C PRO A 230 9.36 7.45 16.00
N HIS A 231 9.35 6.84 14.83
CA HIS A 231 10.19 7.27 13.70
C HIS A 231 9.71 8.55 13.00
N VAL A 232 8.47 9.02 13.30
CA VAL A 232 8.01 10.34 12.85
C VAL A 232 8.05 11.40 13.96
N ALA A 233 8.61 11.11 15.14
CA ALA A 233 8.68 12.03 16.27
C ALA A 233 9.42 13.34 15.93
N ARG A 234 10.36 13.32 14.99
CA ARG A 234 11.09 14.51 14.52
C ARG A 234 10.27 15.41 13.61
N GLN A 235 9.09 14.96 13.15
CA GLN A 235 8.20 15.69 12.26
C GLN A 235 7.02 16.23 13.05
N SER A 236 6.92 17.56 13.15
CA SER A 236 5.81 18.16 13.89
C SER A 236 4.48 18.00 13.13
N LEU A 237 3.39 17.82 13.87
CA LEU A 237 2.03 17.87 13.33
C LEU A 237 1.77 19.18 12.56
N LYS A 238 2.38 20.30 13.00
CA LYS A 238 2.31 21.58 12.29
C LYS A 238 2.95 21.49 10.90
N SER A 239 4.14 20.89 10.81
CA SER A 239 4.84 20.72 9.52
C SER A 239 4.07 19.79 8.60
N LEU A 240 3.52 18.69 9.13
CA LEU A 240 2.67 17.78 8.38
C LEU A 240 1.43 18.51 7.85
N ARG A 241 0.71 19.23 8.70
CA ARG A 241 -0.45 20.03 8.29
C ARG A 241 -0.09 20.99 7.16
N SER A 242 0.98 21.77 7.28
CA SER A 242 1.42 22.68 6.25
C SER A 242 1.79 22.00 4.93
N ALA A 243 2.34 20.78 4.97
CA ALA A 243 2.61 19.99 3.77
C ALA A 243 1.30 19.53 3.10
N LEU A 244 0.30 19.14 3.88
CA LEU A 244 -1.02 18.74 3.39
C LEU A 244 -1.83 19.91 2.84
N GLU A 245 -1.77 21.09 3.45
CA GLU A 245 -2.37 22.30 2.92
C GLU A 245 -1.82 22.61 1.52
N ARG A 246 -0.49 22.58 1.34
CA ARG A 246 0.14 22.74 0.02
C ARG A 246 -0.22 21.63 -0.97
N TYR A 247 -0.32 20.38 -0.51
CA TYR A 247 -0.78 19.27 -1.34
C TYR A 247 -2.21 19.51 -1.86
N ILE A 248 -3.13 19.90 -0.98
CA ILE A 248 -4.53 20.17 -1.31
C ILE A 248 -4.63 21.37 -2.25
N GLU A 249 -3.95 22.49 -1.95
CA GLU A 249 -3.92 23.69 -2.77
C GLU A 249 -3.45 23.39 -4.20
N LYS A 250 -2.37 22.60 -4.33
CA LYS A 250 -1.78 22.26 -5.62
C LYS A 250 -2.59 21.26 -6.43
N THR A 251 -3.17 20.27 -5.78
CA THR A 251 -3.79 19.13 -6.47
C THR A 251 -5.31 19.21 -6.50
N ASN A 252 -5.92 20.02 -5.67
CA ASN A 252 -7.36 20.06 -5.37
C ASN A 252 -7.91 18.66 -5.02
N ARG A 253 -7.08 17.81 -4.36
CA ARG A 253 -7.44 16.44 -3.96
C ARG A 253 -7.62 16.37 -2.46
N ARG A 254 -8.65 15.64 -2.05
CA ARG A 254 -8.94 15.32 -0.65
C ARG A 254 -7.85 14.39 -0.09
N VAL A 255 -7.41 14.67 1.13
CA VAL A 255 -6.56 13.79 1.93
C VAL A 255 -7.42 12.92 2.83
N THR A 256 -7.08 11.65 3.00
CA THR A 256 -7.72 10.76 3.97
C THR A 256 -6.82 10.61 5.18
N PHE A 257 -7.33 10.89 6.38
CA PHE A 257 -6.64 10.57 7.62
C PHE A 257 -7.07 9.19 8.10
N GLU A 258 -6.12 8.30 8.27
CA GLU A 258 -6.31 7.03 8.96
C GLU A 258 -6.06 7.28 10.46
N TYR A 259 -7.06 7.04 11.30
CA TYR A 259 -7.00 7.24 12.74
C TYR A 259 -7.40 5.97 13.48
N LEU A 260 -6.40 5.23 13.94
CA LEU A 260 -6.58 4.05 14.77
C LEU A 260 -7.00 4.48 16.18
N LEU A 261 -8.16 4.04 16.62
CA LEU A 261 -8.65 4.29 17.98
C LEU A 261 -8.13 3.20 18.92
N ILE A 262 -7.33 3.62 19.90
CA ILE A 262 -6.71 2.75 20.91
C ILE A 262 -7.23 3.20 22.27
N GLN A 263 -7.89 2.28 22.98
CA GLN A 263 -8.50 2.57 24.28
C GLN A 263 -7.46 3.12 25.28
N ASP A 264 -7.84 4.19 25.98
CA ASP A 264 -7.04 4.87 27.03
C ASP A 264 -5.69 5.43 26.53
N VAL A 265 -5.46 5.51 25.19
CA VAL A 265 -4.24 6.05 24.59
C VAL A 265 -4.53 7.30 23.78
N ASN A 266 -5.46 7.23 22.81
CA ASN A 266 -5.76 8.31 21.89
C ASN A 266 -7.26 8.45 21.59
N ASP A 267 -8.13 7.98 22.49
CA ASP A 267 -9.59 7.95 22.32
C ASP A 267 -10.35 8.83 23.34
N THR A 268 -9.65 9.75 24.02
CA THR A 268 -10.22 10.69 25.00
C THR A 268 -10.97 11.85 24.32
N GLN A 269 -11.70 12.65 25.09
CA GLN A 269 -12.33 13.87 24.59
C GLN A 269 -11.28 14.90 24.12
N GLU A 270 -10.13 14.99 24.79
CA GLU A 270 -9.03 15.87 24.38
C GLU A 270 -8.48 15.47 23.01
N ASP A 271 -8.33 14.17 22.74
CA ASP A 271 -7.89 13.64 21.45
C ASP A 271 -8.88 13.98 20.34
N LEU A 272 -10.18 13.82 20.60
CA LEU A 272 -11.25 14.18 19.65
C LEU A 272 -11.23 15.68 19.32
N ASP A 273 -11.13 16.54 20.34
CA ASP A 273 -11.08 17.99 20.16
C ASP A 273 -9.83 18.42 19.38
N ALA A 274 -8.70 17.76 19.64
CA ALA A 274 -7.45 17.97 18.90
C ALA A 274 -7.59 17.55 17.43
N LEU A 275 -8.23 16.41 17.16
CA LEU A 275 -8.49 15.95 15.79
C LEU A 275 -9.43 16.91 15.05
N ILE A 276 -10.52 17.33 15.67
CA ILE A 276 -11.46 18.31 15.10
C ILE A 276 -10.71 19.61 14.74
N LYS A 277 -9.90 20.11 15.67
CA LYS A 277 -9.08 21.31 15.44
C LYS A 277 -8.08 21.10 14.30
N TYR A 278 -7.45 19.92 14.24
CA TYR A 278 -6.48 19.59 13.20
C TYR A 278 -7.12 19.51 11.80
N CYS A 279 -8.31 18.96 11.68
CA CYS A 279 -9.04 18.84 10.41
C CYS A 279 -9.69 20.13 9.93
N ARG A 280 -9.94 21.10 10.82
CA ARG A 280 -10.68 22.33 10.50
C ARG A 280 -10.05 23.10 9.33
N GLY A 281 -10.83 23.30 8.26
CA GLY A 281 -10.40 24.02 7.06
C GLY A 281 -9.55 23.20 6.08
N LEU A 282 -9.30 21.92 6.36
CA LEU A 282 -8.67 21.01 5.40
C LEU A 282 -9.73 20.30 4.56
N LEU A 283 -9.46 20.11 3.29
CA LEU A 283 -10.23 19.20 2.43
C LEU A 283 -9.80 17.76 2.78
N CYS A 284 -10.45 17.18 3.79
CA CYS A 284 -10.07 15.87 4.31
C CYS A 284 -11.27 14.95 4.55
N HIS A 285 -10.97 13.68 4.76
CA HIS A 285 -11.86 12.64 5.25
C HIS A 285 -11.14 11.90 6.37
N VAL A 286 -11.86 11.47 7.40
CA VAL A 286 -11.30 10.69 8.51
C VAL A 286 -11.82 9.26 8.44
N ASN A 287 -10.92 8.30 8.32
CA ASN A 287 -11.22 6.89 8.55
C ASN A 287 -10.88 6.55 10.01
N LEU A 288 -11.88 6.31 10.82
CA LEU A 288 -11.68 5.70 12.14
C LEU A 288 -11.47 4.20 11.95
N LEU A 289 -10.40 3.68 12.52
CA LEU A 289 -10.02 2.28 12.48
C LEU A 289 -10.16 1.69 13.89
N PRO A 290 -10.83 0.55 14.07
CA PRO A 290 -10.75 -0.16 15.34
C PRO A 290 -9.36 -0.76 15.52
N MET A 291 -8.87 -0.83 16.76
CA MET A 291 -7.68 -1.61 17.09
C MET A 291 -7.96 -3.09 16.84
N ASN A 292 -7.07 -3.75 16.12
CA ASN A 292 -7.10 -5.20 15.95
C ASN A 292 -6.14 -5.85 16.95
N ASP A 293 -6.45 -7.06 17.37
CA ASP A 293 -5.58 -7.82 18.27
C ASP A 293 -4.26 -8.14 17.56
N ILE A 294 -3.15 -7.80 18.20
CA ILE A 294 -1.80 -8.09 17.74
C ILE A 294 -1.11 -8.91 18.84
N GLU A 295 -0.50 -10.01 18.47
CA GLU A 295 0.22 -10.87 19.39
C GLU A 295 1.28 -10.08 20.17
N GLY A 296 1.21 -10.12 21.50
CA GLY A 296 2.11 -9.40 22.39
C GLY A 296 1.81 -7.91 22.58
N SER A 297 0.70 -7.39 22.01
CA SER A 297 0.24 -6.02 22.25
C SER A 297 -0.63 -5.94 23.50
N TYR A 298 -0.49 -4.84 24.25
CA TYR A 298 -1.35 -4.50 25.39
C TYR A 298 -2.51 -3.59 25.00
N PHE A 299 -2.58 -3.18 23.76
CA PHE A 299 -3.59 -2.24 23.29
C PHE A 299 -4.95 -2.90 23.13
N ALA A 300 -5.98 -2.22 23.59
CA ALA A 300 -7.37 -2.66 23.48
C ALA A 300 -8.16 -1.79 22.49
N ALA A 301 -9.20 -2.37 21.93
CA ALA A 301 -10.12 -1.65 21.06
C ALA A 301 -10.99 -0.67 21.87
N THR A 302 -11.15 0.54 21.36
CA THR A 302 -12.05 1.55 21.92
C THR A 302 -13.49 1.06 21.96
N PRO A 303 -14.24 1.28 23.07
CA PRO A 303 -15.64 0.89 23.18
C PRO A 303 -16.52 1.50 22.08
N GLN A 304 -17.48 0.73 21.55
CA GLN A 304 -18.37 1.16 20.47
C GLN A 304 -19.14 2.46 20.77
N LYS A 305 -19.46 2.70 22.04
CA LYS A 305 -20.12 3.95 22.48
C LYS A 305 -19.21 5.18 22.23
N THR A 306 -17.92 5.05 22.51
CA THR A 306 -16.92 6.10 22.26
C THR A 306 -16.74 6.30 20.75
N VAL A 307 -16.61 5.22 19.97
CA VAL A 307 -16.51 5.29 18.50
C VAL A 307 -17.71 6.03 17.90
N LYS A 308 -18.93 5.70 18.33
CA LYS A 308 -20.14 6.39 17.89
C LYS A 308 -20.11 7.88 18.26
N HIS A 309 -19.73 8.21 19.49
CA HIS A 309 -19.58 9.58 19.93
C HIS A 309 -18.59 10.38 19.06
N TRP A 310 -17.48 9.76 18.67
CA TRP A 310 -16.50 10.38 17.76
C TRP A 310 -17.08 10.66 16.39
N LEU A 311 -17.78 9.69 15.78
CA LEU A 311 -18.44 9.87 14.49
C LEU A 311 -19.45 11.01 14.52
N ASP A 312 -20.37 10.99 15.51
CA ASP A 312 -21.40 12.01 15.68
C ASP A 312 -20.78 13.41 15.91
N SER A 313 -19.66 13.48 16.62
CA SER A 313 -18.96 14.74 16.91
C SER A 313 -18.21 15.30 15.68
N LEU A 314 -17.56 14.43 14.90
CA LEU A 314 -16.90 14.83 13.65
C LEU A 314 -17.94 15.35 12.64
N GLU A 315 -19.08 14.67 12.50
CA GLU A 315 -20.19 15.11 11.64
C GLU A 315 -20.74 16.47 12.06
N LYS A 316 -20.97 16.71 13.36
CA LYS A 316 -21.41 18.01 13.88
C LYS A 316 -20.44 19.16 13.55
N HIS A 317 -19.15 18.85 13.38
CA HIS A 317 -18.12 19.82 12.99
C HIS A 317 -17.87 19.84 11.47
N HIS A 318 -18.76 19.22 10.68
CA HIS A 318 -18.66 19.14 9.21
C HIS A 318 -17.37 18.48 8.71
N ILE A 319 -16.86 17.51 9.48
CA ILE A 319 -15.73 16.65 9.10
C ILE A 319 -16.30 15.31 8.66
N GLU A 320 -16.14 14.99 7.38
CA GLU A 320 -16.58 13.71 6.84
C GLU A 320 -15.76 12.58 7.47
N ALA A 321 -16.43 11.64 8.13
CA ALA A 321 -15.78 10.52 8.80
C ALA A 321 -16.51 9.20 8.55
N THR A 322 -15.76 8.11 8.53
CA THR A 322 -16.29 6.73 8.41
C THR A 322 -15.58 5.80 9.37
N LEU A 323 -16.32 4.84 9.92
CA LEU A 323 -15.72 3.70 10.62
C LEU A 323 -15.42 2.62 9.57
N ARG A 324 -14.15 2.22 9.47
CA ARG A 324 -13.78 1.06 8.64
C ARG A 324 -13.96 -0.23 9.41
N SER A 325 -14.62 -1.19 8.81
CA SER A 325 -14.66 -2.55 9.35
C SER A 325 -13.31 -3.23 9.16
N SER A 326 -12.82 -3.91 10.19
CA SER A 326 -11.69 -4.82 10.07
C SER A 326 -12.10 -6.05 9.28
N ARG A 327 -11.46 -6.26 8.15
CA ARG A 327 -11.65 -7.45 7.31
C ARG A 327 -10.48 -8.39 7.49
N GLY A 328 -10.74 -9.70 7.58
CA GLY A 328 -9.70 -10.73 7.76
C GLY A 328 -8.98 -10.68 9.10
N SER A 329 -9.59 -10.12 10.16
CA SER A 329 -8.94 -10.05 11.48
C SER A 329 -8.70 -11.42 12.11
N ASP A 330 -9.53 -12.41 11.80
CA ASP A 330 -9.44 -13.80 12.25
C ASP A 330 -8.25 -14.57 11.65
N ILE A 331 -7.72 -14.09 10.52
CA ILE A 331 -6.53 -14.64 9.84
C ILE A 331 -5.30 -13.72 9.95
N ALA A 332 -5.30 -12.78 10.88
CA ALA A 332 -4.26 -11.75 10.98
C ALA A 332 -4.01 -11.02 9.65
N GLY A 333 -5.06 -10.74 8.88
CA GLY A 333 -5.03 -10.06 7.59
C GLY A 333 -5.51 -8.60 7.64
N ALA A 334 -5.96 -8.12 8.79
CA ALA A 334 -6.42 -6.75 8.96
C ALA A 334 -5.25 -5.75 9.15
N CYS A 335 -5.58 -4.45 9.11
CA CYS A 335 -4.58 -3.39 9.25
C CYS A 335 -3.76 -3.55 10.54
N GLY A 336 -2.43 -3.46 10.42
CA GLY A 336 -1.47 -3.60 11.51
C GLY A 336 -1.11 -5.04 11.89
N GLN A 337 -1.75 -6.07 11.32
CA GLN A 337 -1.55 -7.47 11.70
C GLN A 337 -0.54 -8.24 10.86
N LEU A 338 -0.13 -7.73 9.69
CA LEU A 338 0.78 -8.43 8.77
C LEU A 338 2.16 -8.65 9.40
N LYS A 339 2.71 -9.87 9.33
CA LYS A 339 3.86 -10.29 10.14
C LYS A 339 4.80 -11.32 9.49
N ASN A 340 4.84 -11.53 8.21
CA ASN A 340 5.74 -12.49 7.53
C ASN A 340 5.86 -13.89 8.19
N LYS A 341 4.90 -14.31 9.00
CA LYS A 341 4.87 -15.64 9.60
C LYS A 341 4.11 -16.62 8.69
N GLN A 342 4.70 -17.79 8.46
CA GLN A 342 3.95 -18.94 7.99
C GLN A 342 2.89 -19.30 9.05
N GLY A 343 1.65 -19.52 8.62
CA GLY A 343 0.61 -20.00 9.52
C GLY A 343 1.05 -21.33 10.15
N SER A 344 0.95 -21.43 11.46
CA SER A 344 1.05 -22.74 12.12
C SER A 344 -0.18 -23.56 11.71
N HIS A 345 0.03 -24.58 10.94
CA HIS A 345 -0.97 -25.60 10.62
C HIS A 345 -1.37 -26.39 11.83
#